data_1d483a3d1ebd3bd9dc3b24a3e694429d
#
_entry.id   1d483a3d1ebd3bd9dc3b24a3e694429d
#
_cell.length_a   1.000
_cell.length_b   1.000
_cell.length_c   1.000
_cell.angle_alpha   90.00
_cell.angle_beta   90.00
_cell.angle_gamma   90.00
#
_symmetry.space_group_name_H-M   'P 1'
#
loop_
_entity.id
_entity.type
_entity.pdbx_description
1 polymer ?
#
loop_
_entity_poly.entity_id
_entity_poly.type
_entity_poly.pdbx_seq_one_letter_code
_entity_poly.pdbx_strand_id
1 'polypeptide(L)'
;DLVMHSTTKYLSGHSDVLGGAVVARERTAFFERLQTIQTTIGAVPSPFDCWLTLRGLKTLELRMERHAKNAEAIANALTRHPVVKRVYFPGLPDHPGHDIAARQMTGFGGMVSFELDGTVEDVIRFVSSRRFFALGESLGGVKSLICHPARMTHASIPAEERAKLGLSDTLVRLSPGCEHHKDLVADLLEGLDQVAAGTERASLEVGTSA
;
A
#
# COMPACT_ATOMS: atom_id res chain seq x y z
N ASP A 1 12.56 3.66 -22.28
CA ASP A 1 12.48 4.92 -23.00
C ASP A 1 11.68 5.99 -22.24
N LEU A 2 10.54 5.61 -21.67
CA LEU A 2 9.70 6.48 -20.85
C LEU A 2 9.37 5.83 -19.52
N VAL A 3 9.30 6.64 -18.46
CA VAL A 3 8.80 6.23 -17.15
C VAL A 3 7.62 7.12 -16.77
N MET A 4 6.46 6.50 -16.53
CA MET A 4 5.26 7.18 -16.08
C MET A 4 5.15 7.07 -14.57
N HIS A 5 4.87 8.18 -13.90
CA HIS A 5 4.63 8.25 -12.47
C HIS A 5 3.28 8.90 -12.16
N SER A 6 2.59 8.39 -11.14
CA SER A 6 1.55 9.14 -10.45
C SER A 6 2.21 10.10 -9.45
N THR A 7 2.13 11.40 -9.69
CA THR A 7 2.60 12.40 -8.72
C THR A 7 1.72 12.44 -7.47
N THR A 8 0.50 11.93 -7.56
CA THR A 8 -0.47 11.77 -6.45
C THR A 8 0.11 10.96 -5.28
N LYS A 9 1.08 10.08 -5.53
CA LYS A 9 1.60 9.11 -4.56
C LYS A 9 2.87 9.66 -3.88
N TYR A 10 3.93 8.87 -3.84
CA TYR A 10 5.18 9.21 -3.16
C TYR A 10 5.84 10.53 -3.64
N LEU A 11 5.67 10.91 -4.91
CA LEU A 11 6.35 12.10 -5.44
C LEU A 11 5.90 13.37 -4.72
N SER A 12 4.59 13.63 -4.65
CA SER A 12 4.05 14.73 -3.82
C SER A 12 4.04 14.35 -2.34
N GLY A 13 3.57 13.16 -2.00
CA GLY A 13 3.73 12.48 -0.71
C GLY A 13 2.92 13.06 0.45
N HIS A 14 2.02 14.00 0.22
CA HIS A 14 1.26 14.70 1.28
C HIS A 14 -0.26 14.61 1.11
N SER A 15 -0.74 13.80 0.14
CA SER A 15 -2.17 13.60 -0.14
C SER A 15 -2.92 14.88 -0.54
N ASP A 16 -2.23 15.83 -1.14
CA ASP A 16 -2.68 17.18 -1.48
C ASP A 16 -2.61 17.47 -2.99
N VAL A 17 -2.13 16.54 -3.81
CA VAL A 17 -2.02 16.66 -5.28
C VAL A 17 -2.60 15.45 -5.96
N LEU A 18 -3.34 15.66 -7.03
CA LEU A 18 -3.73 14.64 -7.99
C LEU A 18 -3.06 14.93 -9.34
N GLY A 19 -2.19 14.04 -9.81
CA GLY A 19 -1.48 14.30 -11.06
C GLY A 19 -0.58 13.18 -11.52
N GLY A 20 0.06 13.40 -12.65
CA GLY A 20 1.00 12.47 -13.29
C GLY A 20 2.21 13.17 -13.88
N ALA A 21 3.27 12.42 -14.07
CA ALA A 21 4.46 12.85 -14.79
C ALA A 21 4.97 11.75 -15.71
N VAL A 22 5.47 12.15 -16.87
CA VAL A 22 6.19 11.27 -17.79
C VAL A 22 7.63 11.76 -17.88
N VAL A 23 8.58 10.88 -17.56
CA VAL A 23 10.00 11.15 -17.64
C VAL A 23 10.58 10.44 -18.85
N ALA A 24 11.21 11.17 -19.73
CA ALA A 24 11.92 10.63 -20.89
C ALA A 24 13.44 10.65 -20.61
N ARG A 25 14.14 9.63 -21.06
CA ARG A 25 15.60 9.58 -20.98
C ARG A 25 16.26 10.68 -21.84
N GLU A 26 15.68 10.92 -23.02
CA GLU A 26 16.21 11.84 -24.02
C GLU A 26 15.09 12.64 -24.66
N ARG A 27 15.45 13.81 -25.16
CA ARG A 27 14.55 14.67 -25.91
C ARG A 27 14.53 14.23 -27.39
N THR A 28 13.63 13.30 -27.71
CA THR A 28 13.43 12.76 -29.07
C THR A 28 12.22 13.39 -29.75
N ALA A 29 12.05 13.14 -31.05
CA ALA A 29 10.83 13.55 -31.76
C ALA A 29 9.55 12.97 -31.15
N PHE A 30 9.64 11.78 -30.50
CA PHE A 30 8.53 11.21 -29.77
C PHE A 30 8.20 12.02 -28.50
N PHE A 31 9.22 12.46 -27.77
CA PHE A 31 9.01 13.33 -26.60
C PHE A 31 8.39 14.68 -27.00
N GLU A 32 8.83 15.29 -28.11
CA GLU A 32 8.27 16.54 -28.61
C GLU A 32 6.79 16.37 -29.04
N ARG A 33 6.45 15.21 -29.60
CA ARG A 33 5.06 14.88 -29.89
C ARG A 33 4.22 14.74 -28.63
N LEU A 34 4.76 14.15 -27.55
CA LEU A 34 4.07 14.09 -26.26
C LEU A 34 3.79 15.48 -25.70
N GLN A 35 4.75 16.40 -25.76
CA GLN A 35 4.57 17.79 -25.33
C GLN A 35 3.48 18.50 -26.16
N THR A 36 3.48 18.29 -27.48
CA THR A 36 2.46 18.82 -28.38
C THR A 36 1.07 18.28 -28.01
N ILE A 37 0.94 16.98 -27.76
CA ILE A 37 -0.31 16.35 -27.35
C ILE A 37 -0.77 16.91 -26.02
N GLN A 38 0.11 17.00 -25.01
CA GLN A 38 -0.19 17.56 -23.69
C GLN A 38 -0.78 18.98 -23.82
N THR A 39 -0.14 19.83 -24.59
CA THR A 39 -0.59 21.21 -24.81
C THR A 39 -1.92 21.27 -25.55
N THR A 40 -2.07 20.45 -26.61
CA THR A 40 -3.27 20.45 -27.47
C THR A 40 -4.51 19.92 -26.73
N ILE A 41 -4.34 18.87 -25.92
CA ILE A 41 -5.43 18.28 -25.11
C ILE A 41 -5.72 19.14 -23.86
N GLY A 42 -4.77 19.95 -23.42
CA GLY A 42 -4.88 20.74 -22.19
C GLY A 42 -4.65 19.92 -20.92
N ALA A 43 -3.98 18.76 -20.98
CA ALA A 43 -3.61 17.94 -19.82
C ALA A 43 -2.44 18.57 -19.06
N VAL A 44 -2.65 19.78 -18.56
CA VAL A 44 -1.64 20.61 -17.90
C VAL A 44 -2.02 20.77 -16.43
N PRO A 45 -1.14 20.41 -15.49
CA PRO A 45 -1.41 20.62 -14.07
C PRO A 45 -1.43 22.11 -13.72
N SER A 46 -2.15 22.47 -12.66
CA SER A 46 -2.14 23.83 -12.16
C SER A 46 -0.75 24.24 -11.66
N PRO A 47 -0.39 25.55 -11.69
CA PRO A 47 0.86 26.01 -11.09
C PRO A 47 0.98 25.68 -9.60
N PHE A 48 -0.14 25.67 -8.88
CA PHE A 48 -0.17 25.32 -7.46
C PHE A 48 0.15 23.84 -7.23
N ASP A 49 -0.42 22.93 -8.02
CA ASP A 49 -0.11 21.49 -7.95
C ASP A 49 1.35 21.22 -8.33
N CYS A 50 1.87 21.93 -9.32
CA CYS A 50 3.29 21.87 -9.67
C CYS A 50 4.18 22.30 -8.50
N TRP A 51 3.82 23.39 -7.83
CA TRP A 51 4.57 23.91 -6.69
C TRP A 51 4.54 22.92 -5.52
N LEU A 52 3.38 22.35 -5.18
CA LEU A 52 3.24 21.32 -4.14
C LEU A 52 4.06 20.08 -4.48
N THR A 53 4.02 19.61 -5.73
CA THR A 53 4.81 18.47 -6.19
C THR A 53 6.30 18.73 -6.05
N LEU A 54 6.79 19.90 -6.50
CA LEU A 54 8.20 20.28 -6.36
C LEU A 54 8.61 20.40 -4.89
N ARG A 55 7.73 20.88 -4.03
CA ARG A 55 7.95 20.93 -2.59
C ARG A 55 8.05 19.52 -1.99
N GLY A 56 7.16 18.61 -2.37
CA GLY A 56 7.16 17.21 -1.94
C GLY A 56 8.43 16.48 -2.36
N LEU A 57 8.93 16.70 -3.58
CA LEU A 57 10.15 16.09 -4.10
C LEU A 57 11.39 16.41 -3.25
N LYS A 58 11.42 17.54 -2.57
CA LYS A 58 12.56 17.94 -1.72
C LYS A 58 12.82 17.01 -0.54
N THR A 59 11.81 16.26 -0.12
CA THR A 59 11.89 15.28 0.99
C THR A 59 11.69 13.85 0.52
N LEU A 60 11.68 13.60 -0.79
CA LEU A 60 11.35 12.28 -1.33
C LEU A 60 12.26 11.18 -0.79
N GLU A 61 13.57 11.38 -0.82
CA GLU A 61 14.56 10.41 -0.34
C GLU A 61 14.32 10.05 1.14
N LEU A 62 14.26 11.08 2.01
CA LEU A 62 14.00 10.88 3.45
C LEU A 62 12.69 10.14 3.72
N ARG A 63 11.65 10.46 2.96
CA ARG A 63 10.36 9.79 3.08
C ARG A 63 10.44 8.35 2.60
N MET A 64 11.08 8.08 1.47
CA MET A 64 11.23 6.72 0.94
C MET A 64 12.03 5.82 1.88
N GLU A 65 13.11 6.30 2.48
CA GLU A 65 13.84 5.57 3.52
C GLU A 65 12.93 5.22 4.71
N ARG A 66 12.13 6.19 5.18
CA ARG A 66 11.21 5.95 6.28
C ARG A 66 10.11 4.98 5.92
N HIS A 67 9.49 5.13 4.76
CA HIS A 67 8.46 4.21 4.26
C HIS A 67 9.00 2.78 4.14
N ALA A 68 10.18 2.61 3.55
CA ALA A 68 10.82 1.30 3.38
C ALA A 68 11.12 0.65 4.75
N LYS A 69 11.72 1.40 5.68
CA LYS A 69 12.00 0.93 7.04
C LYS A 69 10.72 0.52 7.79
N ASN A 70 9.66 1.31 7.66
CA ASN A 70 8.39 1.01 8.29
C ASN A 70 7.73 -0.24 7.68
N ALA A 71 7.75 -0.35 6.34
CA ALA A 71 7.23 -1.51 5.63
C ALA A 71 7.96 -2.81 6.01
N GLU A 72 9.29 -2.78 6.07
CA GLU A 72 10.11 -3.92 6.49
C GLU A 72 9.81 -4.35 7.93
N ALA A 73 9.76 -3.39 8.86
CA ALA A 73 9.43 -3.67 10.27
C ALA A 73 8.05 -4.30 10.43
N ILE A 74 7.06 -3.80 9.68
CA ILE A 74 5.70 -4.32 9.66
C ILE A 74 5.66 -5.71 9.03
N ALA A 75 6.27 -5.92 7.87
CA ALA A 75 6.29 -7.22 7.19
C ALA A 75 6.90 -8.29 8.11
N ASN A 76 8.03 -8.00 8.75
CA ASN A 76 8.68 -8.90 9.69
C ASN A 76 7.86 -9.19 10.96
N ALA A 77 7.03 -8.25 11.41
CA ALA A 77 6.14 -8.49 12.55
C ALA A 77 4.94 -9.36 12.14
N LEU A 78 4.35 -9.07 10.98
CA LEU A 78 3.20 -9.80 10.45
C LEU A 78 3.50 -11.28 10.17
N THR A 79 4.70 -11.62 9.65
CA THR A 79 5.08 -13.02 9.37
C THR A 79 5.12 -13.91 10.61
N ARG A 80 5.16 -13.33 11.81
CA ARG A 80 5.22 -14.07 13.08
C ARG A 80 3.88 -14.19 13.77
N HIS A 81 2.85 -13.55 13.25
CA HIS A 81 1.54 -13.52 13.90
C HIS A 81 0.66 -14.69 13.46
N PRO A 82 0.08 -15.49 14.37
CA PRO A 82 -0.63 -16.72 14.06
C PRO A 82 -1.84 -16.54 13.15
N VAL A 83 -2.55 -15.41 13.22
CA VAL A 83 -3.71 -15.14 12.36
C VAL A 83 -3.34 -14.52 11.01
N VAL A 84 -2.06 -14.37 10.70
CA VAL A 84 -1.59 -13.91 9.38
C VAL A 84 -1.23 -15.13 8.55
N LYS A 85 -2.02 -15.39 7.53
CA LYS A 85 -1.85 -16.53 6.63
C LYS A 85 -0.68 -16.35 5.68
N ARG A 86 -0.49 -15.15 5.17
CA ARG A 86 0.55 -14.84 4.20
C ARG A 86 0.86 -13.33 4.18
N VAL A 87 2.13 -12.99 3.99
CA VAL A 87 2.58 -11.60 3.80
C VAL A 87 3.18 -11.45 2.40
N TYR A 88 2.83 -10.37 1.72
CA TYR A 88 3.34 -9.98 0.41
C TYR A 88 4.21 -8.74 0.57
N PHE A 89 5.51 -8.94 0.58
CA PHE A 89 6.52 -7.89 0.64
C PHE A 89 7.79 -8.33 -0.07
N PRO A 90 8.30 -7.58 -1.06
CA PRO A 90 9.46 -8.00 -1.85
C PRO A 90 10.74 -8.22 -1.04
N GLY A 91 10.82 -7.66 0.17
CA GLY A 91 11.95 -7.86 1.09
C GLY A 91 11.98 -9.21 1.80
N LEU A 92 10.88 -10.00 1.74
CA LEU A 92 10.85 -11.34 2.30
C LEU A 92 11.48 -12.34 1.32
N PRO A 93 12.37 -13.25 1.79
CA PRO A 93 13.08 -14.19 0.91
C PRO A 93 12.17 -15.14 0.13
N ASP A 94 10.99 -15.46 0.65
CA ASP A 94 9.99 -16.32 0.03
C ASP A 94 9.06 -15.58 -0.96
N HIS A 95 9.21 -14.27 -1.11
CA HIS A 95 8.45 -13.51 -2.09
C HIS A 95 8.91 -13.86 -3.52
N PRO A 96 7.99 -14.20 -4.46
CA PRO A 96 8.37 -14.66 -5.81
C PRO A 96 9.25 -13.70 -6.61
N GLY A 97 9.22 -12.40 -6.30
CA GLY A 97 10.04 -11.37 -6.95
C GLY A 97 11.24 -10.90 -6.14
N HIS A 98 11.60 -11.56 -5.03
CA HIS A 98 12.65 -11.12 -4.11
C HIS A 98 13.99 -10.90 -4.82
N ASP A 99 14.49 -11.88 -5.55
CA ASP A 99 15.79 -11.81 -6.24
C ASP A 99 15.85 -10.70 -7.30
N ILE A 100 14.72 -10.43 -7.96
CA ILE A 100 14.62 -9.35 -8.92
C ILE A 100 14.66 -8.00 -8.18
N ALA A 101 13.89 -7.85 -7.13
CA ALA A 101 13.85 -6.65 -6.31
C ALA A 101 15.22 -6.36 -5.67
N ALA A 102 15.86 -7.36 -5.07
CA ALA A 102 17.18 -7.23 -4.47
C ALA A 102 18.28 -6.78 -5.48
N ARG A 103 18.13 -7.17 -6.74
CA ARG A 103 19.07 -6.80 -7.81
C ARG A 103 18.79 -5.43 -8.42
N GLN A 104 17.54 -4.99 -8.45
CA GLN A 104 17.12 -3.77 -9.17
C GLN A 104 16.82 -2.58 -8.26
N MET A 105 16.57 -2.80 -6.97
CA MET A 105 16.12 -1.79 -6.03
C MET A 105 17.18 -1.59 -4.93
N THR A 106 17.30 -0.37 -4.43
CA THR A 106 18.13 -0.05 -3.26
C THR A 106 17.44 -0.33 -1.93
N GLY A 107 16.14 -0.61 -1.96
CA GLY A 107 15.27 -1.03 -0.87
C GLY A 107 14.00 -1.63 -1.44
N PHE A 108 13.17 -2.27 -0.61
CA PHE A 108 12.03 -3.06 -1.09
C PHE A 108 10.71 -2.28 -1.15
N GLY A 109 10.79 -0.95 -1.08
CA GLY A 109 9.62 -0.07 -1.17
C GLY A 109 8.81 0.05 0.12
N GLY A 110 7.71 0.80 0.05
CA GLY A 110 6.91 1.19 1.21
C GLY A 110 5.53 0.53 1.26
N MET A 111 5.26 -0.54 0.51
CA MET A 111 3.95 -1.20 0.46
C MET A 111 4.03 -2.61 1.03
N VAL A 112 3.06 -2.97 1.85
CA VAL A 112 2.90 -4.33 2.40
C VAL A 112 1.45 -4.76 2.20
N SER A 113 1.24 -6.01 1.77
CA SER A 113 -0.08 -6.64 1.82
C SER A 113 0.00 -7.95 2.58
N PHE A 114 -1.10 -8.37 3.19
CA PHE A 114 -1.17 -9.64 3.88
C PHE A 114 -2.59 -10.20 3.86
N GLU A 115 -2.72 -11.49 4.04
CA GLU A 115 -4.00 -12.18 4.19
C GLU A 115 -4.21 -12.58 5.65
N LEU A 116 -5.41 -12.33 6.16
CA LEU A 116 -5.85 -12.83 7.44
C LEU A 116 -6.37 -14.27 7.32
N ASP A 117 -6.06 -15.09 8.31
CA ASP A 117 -6.72 -16.38 8.54
C ASP A 117 -7.98 -16.12 9.38
N GLY A 118 -9.08 -15.80 8.69
CA GLY A 118 -10.33 -15.38 9.31
C GLY A 118 -11.41 -15.09 8.28
N THR A 119 -12.48 -14.47 8.73
CA THR A 119 -13.62 -14.08 7.90
C THR A 119 -13.46 -12.67 7.33
N VAL A 120 -14.33 -12.31 6.37
CA VAL A 120 -14.41 -10.95 5.84
C VAL A 120 -14.81 -9.96 6.94
N GLU A 121 -15.64 -10.37 7.88
CA GLU A 121 -16.08 -9.58 9.03
C GLU A 121 -14.91 -9.27 9.96
N ASP A 122 -13.98 -10.21 10.14
CA ASP A 122 -12.74 -9.99 10.90
C ASP A 122 -11.86 -8.95 10.23
N VAL A 123 -11.72 -9.01 8.90
CA VAL A 123 -10.99 -7.99 8.12
C VAL A 123 -11.63 -6.62 8.31
N ILE A 124 -12.96 -6.52 8.18
CA ILE A 124 -13.67 -5.23 8.33
C ILE A 124 -13.45 -4.65 9.73
N ARG A 125 -13.59 -5.46 10.77
CA ARG A 125 -13.31 -5.03 12.15
C ARG A 125 -11.87 -4.55 12.30
N PHE A 126 -10.92 -5.34 11.80
CA PHE A 126 -9.51 -5.03 11.85
C PHE A 126 -9.20 -3.70 11.18
N VAL A 127 -9.58 -3.49 9.91
CA VAL A 127 -9.22 -2.28 9.17
C VAL A 127 -9.93 -1.02 9.68
N SER A 128 -11.11 -1.16 10.31
CA SER A 128 -11.90 -0.03 10.82
C SER A 128 -11.47 0.47 12.20
N SER A 129 -10.65 -0.26 12.94
CA SER A 129 -10.33 0.02 14.34
C SER A 129 -8.87 0.45 14.59
N ARG A 130 -8.11 0.72 13.52
CA ARG A 130 -6.69 1.14 13.66
C ARG A 130 -6.58 2.60 14.08
N ARG A 131 -5.60 2.89 14.94
CA ARG A 131 -5.36 4.26 15.45
C ARG A 131 -4.46 5.07 14.52
N PHE A 132 -3.41 4.44 14.01
CA PHE A 132 -2.41 5.10 13.17
C PHE A 132 -2.70 4.93 11.68
N PHE A 133 -3.33 3.82 11.28
CA PHE A 133 -3.72 3.59 9.91
C PHE A 133 -5.13 4.13 9.64
N ALA A 134 -5.23 5.15 8.80
CA ALA A 134 -6.53 5.61 8.32
C ALA A 134 -7.07 4.64 7.26
N LEU A 135 -8.33 4.22 7.42
CA LEU A 135 -9.03 3.45 6.40
C LEU A 135 -9.27 4.34 5.17
N GLY A 136 -8.69 3.96 4.06
CA GLY A 136 -8.80 4.74 2.84
C GLY A 136 -8.05 4.15 1.67
N GLU A 137 -8.46 4.55 0.49
CA GLU A 137 -7.76 4.27 -0.76
C GLU A 137 -6.56 5.18 -0.93
N SER A 138 -5.77 4.95 -1.99
CA SER A 138 -4.52 5.65 -2.21
C SER A 138 -3.33 5.03 -1.46
N LEU A 139 -2.17 5.66 -1.56
CA LEU A 139 -0.91 5.20 -0.97
C LEU A 139 0.18 6.28 -1.04
N GLY A 140 1.28 6.08 -0.33
CA GLY A 140 2.51 6.86 -0.51
C GLY A 140 2.53 8.22 0.16
N GLY A 141 1.49 8.54 0.96
CA GLY A 141 1.46 9.74 1.79
C GLY A 141 2.24 9.58 3.09
N VAL A 142 2.58 10.70 3.74
CA VAL A 142 3.24 10.73 5.05
C VAL A 142 2.39 10.08 6.15
N LYS A 143 1.07 10.01 5.97
CA LYS A 143 0.13 9.33 6.85
C LYS A 143 -0.04 7.87 6.42
N SER A 144 -0.05 6.96 7.39
CA SER A 144 -0.31 5.55 7.15
C SER A 144 -1.76 5.29 6.72
N LEU A 145 -1.92 4.47 5.67
CA LEU A 145 -3.22 4.06 5.14
C LEU A 145 -3.36 2.55 5.17
N ILE A 146 -4.58 2.10 5.40
CA ILE A 146 -5.01 0.71 5.33
C ILE A 146 -6.23 0.60 4.43
N CYS A 147 -6.30 -0.41 3.60
CA CYS A 147 -7.51 -0.68 2.83
C CYS A 147 -7.79 -2.18 2.71
N HIS A 148 -9.06 -2.49 2.46
CA HIS A 148 -9.57 -3.81 2.11
C HIS A 148 -9.84 -3.84 0.59
N PRO A 149 -8.92 -4.34 -0.24
CA PRO A 149 -9.04 -4.24 -1.69
C PRO A 149 -10.32 -4.81 -2.25
N ALA A 150 -10.79 -5.96 -1.75
CA ALA A 150 -11.98 -6.64 -2.24
C ALA A 150 -13.27 -5.81 -2.09
N ARG A 151 -13.36 -4.93 -1.08
CA ARG A 151 -14.54 -4.09 -0.82
C ARG A 151 -14.33 -2.60 -1.13
N MET A 152 -13.13 -2.21 -1.54
CA MET A 152 -12.77 -0.82 -1.84
C MET A 152 -12.27 -0.70 -3.28
N THR A 153 -10.97 -0.76 -3.50
CA THR A 153 -10.34 -0.50 -4.81
C THR A 153 -10.74 -1.48 -5.91
N HIS A 154 -11.18 -2.69 -5.56
CA HIS A 154 -11.56 -3.76 -6.50
C HIS A 154 -12.99 -4.27 -6.28
N ALA A 155 -13.84 -3.49 -5.62
CA ALA A 155 -15.23 -3.86 -5.32
C ALA A 155 -16.08 -4.06 -6.59
N SER A 156 -15.76 -3.37 -7.68
CA SER A 156 -16.44 -3.52 -8.98
C SER A 156 -16.07 -4.79 -9.74
N ILE A 157 -15.01 -5.50 -9.33
CA ILE A 157 -14.57 -6.74 -9.97
C ILE A 157 -15.34 -7.92 -9.35
N PRO A 158 -15.99 -8.79 -10.15
CA PRO A 158 -16.66 -9.99 -9.64
C PRO A 158 -15.71 -10.89 -8.81
N ALA A 159 -16.24 -11.55 -7.79
CA ALA A 159 -15.45 -12.37 -6.86
C ALA A 159 -14.61 -13.45 -7.56
N GLU A 160 -15.18 -14.12 -8.58
CA GLU A 160 -14.46 -15.12 -9.39
C GLU A 160 -13.26 -14.54 -10.13
N GLU A 161 -13.37 -13.33 -10.65
CA GLU A 161 -12.28 -12.63 -11.33
C GLU A 161 -11.23 -12.16 -10.32
N ARG A 162 -11.65 -11.67 -9.15
CA ARG A 162 -10.70 -11.34 -8.07
C ARG A 162 -9.90 -12.57 -7.65
N ALA A 163 -10.54 -13.72 -7.50
CA ALA A 163 -9.87 -14.98 -7.18
C ALA A 163 -8.82 -15.37 -8.22
N LYS A 164 -9.11 -15.25 -9.52
CA LYS A 164 -8.15 -15.49 -10.61
C LYS A 164 -6.95 -14.53 -10.56
N LEU A 165 -7.16 -13.30 -10.09
CA LEU A 165 -6.10 -12.31 -9.90
C LEU A 165 -5.32 -12.49 -8.60
N GLY A 166 -5.66 -13.50 -7.78
CA GLY A 166 -5.04 -13.72 -6.47
C GLY A 166 -5.46 -12.69 -5.41
N LEU A 167 -6.57 -11.98 -5.61
CA LEU A 167 -7.13 -11.03 -4.66
C LEU A 167 -8.10 -11.75 -3.73
N SER A 168 -7.58 -12.25 -2.63
CA SER A 168 -8.38 -12.88 -1.57
C SER A 168 -9.34 -11.89 -0.93
N ASP A 169 -10.51 -12.37 -0.49
CA ASP A 169 -11.47 -11.54 0.26
C ASP A 169 -10.98 -11.20 1.68
N THR A 170 -9.90 -11.81 2.14
CA THR A 170 -9.23 -11.49 3.41
C THR A 170 -7.93 -10.71 3.24
N LEU A 171 -7.64 -10.24 2.01
CA LEU A 171 -6.47 -9.44 1.72
C LEU A 171 -6.59 -8.04 2.32
N VAL A 172 -5.54 -7.61 3.02
CA VAL A 172 -5.36 -6.25 3.55
C VAL A 172 -4.14 -5.63 2.88
N ARG A 173 -4.26 -4.38 2.45
CA ARG A 173 -3.13 -3.60 1.92
C ARG A 173 -2.78 -2.46 2.88
N LEU A 174 -1.51 -2.35 3.21
CA LEU A 174 -0.93 -1.29 4.02
C LEU A 174 -0.07 -0.36 3.15
N SER A 175 -0.22 0.93 3.37
CA SER A 175 0.71 1.96 2.92
C SER A 175 1.26 2.66 4.17
N PRO A 176 2.30 2.11 4.80
CA PRO A 176 2.95 2.74 5.94
C PRO A 176 3.43 4.15 5.61
N GLY A 177 3.12 5.10 6.47
CA GLY A 177 3.55 6.50 6.37
C GLY A 177 4.91 6.74 7.01
N CYS A 178 5.09 7.96 7.52
CA CYS A 178 6.35 8.41 8.14
C CYS A 178 6.31 8.36 9.69
N GLU A 179 5.27 7.84 10.30
CA GLU A 179 5.13 7.67 11.74
C GLU A 179 6.23 6.72 12.28
N HIS A 180 6.37 6.65 13.57
CA HIS A 180 7.38 5.78 14.17
C HIS A 180 7.00 4.31 14.01
N HIS A 181 7.92 3.49 13.50
CA HIS A 181 7.65 2.07 13.16
C HIS A 181 7.13 1.25 14.35
N LYS A 182 7.57 1.52 15.60
CA LYS A 182 7.09 0.78 16.78
C LYS A 182 5.60 1.04 17.04
N ASP A 183 5.13 2.27 16.82
CA ASP A 183 3.74 2.63 17.01
C ASP A 183 2.86 1.96 15.93
N LEU A 184 3.33 1.95 14.69
CA LEU A 184 2.64 1.28 13.58
C LEU A 184 2.55 -0.24 13.79
N VAL A 185 3.65 -0.87 14.21
CA VAL A 185 3.67 -2.31 14.50
C VAL A 185 2.77 -2.63 15.68
N ALA A 186 2.83 -1.86 16.77
CA ALA A 186 1.99 -2.09 17.95
C ALA A 186 0.50 -1.98 17.64
N ASP A 187 0.09 -0.96 16.84
CA ASP A 187 -1.30 -0.78 16.41
C ASP A 187 -1.82 -1.98 15.60
N LEU A 188 -0.99 -2.51 14.69
CA LEU A 188 -1.36 -3.67 13.89
C LEU A 188 -1.46 -4.94 14.73
N LEU A 189 -0.46 -5.21 15.59
CA LEU A 189 -0.45 -6.41 16.43
C LEU A 189 -1.61 -6.42 17.42
N GLU A 190 -1.90 -5.29 18.09
CA GLU A 190 -3.06 -5.15 18.96
C GLU A 190 -4.37 -5.55 18.26
N GLY A 191 -4.53 -5.14 17.00
CA GLY A 191 -5.71 -5.50 16.22
C GLY A 191 -5.75 -6.95 15.78
N LEU A 192 -4.61 -7.53 15.47
CA LEU A 192 -4.52 -8.95 15.12
C LEU A 192 -4.79 -9.84 16.34
N ASP A 193 -4.34 -9.44 17.54
CA ASP A 193 -4.65 -10.12 18.78
C ASP A 193 -6.16 -10.11 19.09
N GLN A 194 -6.85 -8.99 18.78
CA GLN A 194 -8.31 -8.91 18.90
C GLN A 194 -9.04 -9.85 17.93
N VAL A 195 -8.53 -10.02 16.71
CA VAL A 195 -9.05 -11.00 15.74
C VAL A 195 -8.86 -12.42 16.28
N ALA A 196 -7.66 -12.76 16.76
CA ALA A 196 -7.35 -14.07 17.34
C ALA A 196 -8.31 -14.43 18.49
N ALA A 197 -8.50 -13.52 19.45
CA ALA A 197 -9.40 -13.71 20.58
C ALA A 197 -10.88 -13.87 20.16
N GLY A 198 -11.30 -13.22 19.08
CA GLY A 198 -12.65 -13.37 18.51
C GLY A 198 -12.85 -14.73 17.85
N THR A 199 -11.85 -15.24 17.17
CA THR A 199 -11.89 -16.56 16.51
C THR A 199 -11.93 -17.69 17.55
N GLU A 200 -11.17 -17.60 18.64
CA GLU A 200 -11.19 -18.58 19.74
C GLU A 200 -12.56 -18.67 20.41
N ARG A 201 -13.21 -17.52 20.69
CA ARG A 201 -14.55 -17.49 21.29
C ARG A 201 -15.59 -18.15 20.41
N ALA A 202 -15.59 -17.84 19.11
CA ALA A 202 -16.52 -18.45 18.15
C ALA A 202 -16.34 -19.97 18.06
N SER A 203 -15.10 -20.48 18.13
CA SER A 203 -14.79 -21.92 18.12
C SER A 203 -15.28 -22.65 19.38
N LEU A 204 -15.22 -22.00 20.54
CA LEU A 204 -15.71 -22.55 21.81
C LEU A 204 -17.24 -22.61 21.88
N GLU A 205 -17.95 -21.62 21.31
CA GLU A 205 -19.42 -21.60 21.26
C GLU A 205 -19.99 -22.70 20.36
N VAL A 206 -19.33 -23.01 19.25
CA VAL A 206 -19.73 -24.11 18.34
C VAL A 206 -19.47 -25.47 18.97
N GLY A 207 -18.39 -25.64 19.76
CA GLY A 207 -18.04 -26.89 20.42
C GLY A 207 -18.92 -27.26 21.62
N THR A 208 -19.66 -26.31 22.19
CA THR A 208 -20.58 -26.54 23.33
C THR A 208 -22.02 -26.82 22.92
N SER A 209 -22.32 -26.76 21.62
CA SER A 209 -23.66 -27.00 21.07
C SER A 209 -23.83 -28.36 20.39
N ALA A 210 -22.89 -29.30 20.60
CA ALA A 210 -22.90 -30.64 20.01
C ALA A 210 -23.19 -31.73 21.08
#